data_e7c29843a32e80308ff715fb616a337b
#
_entry.id   e7c29843a32e80308ff715fb616a337b
#
_cell.length_a   1.000
_cell.length_b   1.000
_cell.length_c   1.000
_cell.angle_alpha   90.00
_cell.angle_beta   90.00
_cell.angle_gamma   90.00
#
_symmetry.space_group_name_H-M   'P 1'
#
loop_
_entity.id
_entity.type
_entity.pdbx_description
1 polymer ?
#
loop_
_entity_poly.entity_id
_entity_poly.type
_entity_poly.pdbx_seq_one_letter_code
_entity_poly.pdbx_strand_id
1 'polypeptide(L)'
;SFWANDPDAFFIDTEGNLSHLNVKKLACRSWDDFRDIYELLYAKAIEGQFPYKTIVLDTADRWLSLAEEEVIARAREKYSAAVAAKIFTIGDIPEGNGWAQTTKMVMMALDKLDQLPVALVLIAHVKQVKVKEPTQEYDKETVSLWGGVGSNVLGWVKHTCHLQAMYTGDVLRRYVRTLPSKGLESKSHGGIIPDKLEWKSADLKAEWMAFRSLFD
;
A
#
# COMPACT_ATOMS: atom_id res chain seq x y z
N SER A 1 13.29 7.40 0.51
CA SER A 1 11.84 7.42 0.74
C SER A 1 11.44 8.64 1.56
N PHE A 2 10.35 9.29 1.19
CA PHE A 2 9.81 10.45 1.94
C PHE A 2 9.49 10.09 3.40
N TRP A 3 8.86 8.96 3.62
CA TRP A 3 8.50 8.43 4.95
C TRP A 3 9.71 8.02 5.80
N ALA A 4 10.89 7.84 5.20
CA ALA A 4 12.12 7.56 5.95
C ALA A 4 12.57 8.72 6.85
N ASN A 5 11.97 9.91 6.70
CA ASN A 5 12.24 11.06 7.56
C ASN A 5 11.35 11.08 8.82
N ASP A 6 10.38 10.17 8.94
CA ASP A 6 9.60 9.99 10.16
C ASP A 6 10.38 9.17 11.20
N PRO A 7 10.83 9.76 12.32
CA PRO A 7 11.57 9.04 13.35
C PRO A 7 10.73 7.99 14.08
N ASP A 8 9.40 8.14 14.04
CA ASP A 8 8.43 7.30 14.72
C ASP A 8 7.78 6.29 13.75
N ALA A 9 8.28 6.20 12.50
CA ALA A 9 7.82 5.22 11.53
C ALA A 9 8.48 3.87 11.71
N PHE A 10 7.67 2.82 11.54
CA PHE A 10 8.10 1.44 11.40
C PHE A 10 7.72 0.92 10.01
N PHE A 11 8.66 0.29 9.32
CA PHE A 11 8.47 -0.18 7.95
C PHE A 11 8.32 -1.70 7.91
N ILE A 12 7.29 -2.15 7.20
CA ILE A 12 7.13 -3.53 6.75
C ILE A 12 7.68 -3.57 5.32
N ASP A 13 8.93 -4.06 5.18
CA ASP A 13 9.68 -4.05 3.92
C ASP A 13 9.39 -5.33 3.12
N THR A 14 8.51 -5.24 2.13
CA THR A 14 8.12 -6.38 1.29
C THR A 14 9.06 -6.62 0.12
N GLU A 15 9.79 -5.60 -0.35
CA GLU A 15 10.67 -5.70 -1.51
C GLU A 15 12.17 -5.85 -1.18
N GLY A 16 12.59 -5.45 0.03
CA GLY A 16 14.00 -5.43 0.43
C GLY A 16 14.77 -4.19 -0.01
N ASN A 17 14.07 -3.20 -0.51
CA ASN A 17 14.66 -2.00 -1.09
C ASN A 17 15.09 -0.98 -0.03
N LEU A 18 14.74 -1.19 1.24
CA LEU A 18 15.04 -0.26 2.33
C LEU A 18 16.40 -0.51 3.00
N SER A 19 17.21 -1.44 2.50
CA SER A 19 18.51 -1.82 3.11
C SER A 19 19.47 -0.65 3.27
N HIS A 20 19.44 0.32 2.35
CA HIS A 20 20.28 1.51 2.33
C HIS A 20 19.75 2.65 3.24
N LEU A 21 18.56 2.51 3.83
CA LEU A 21 17.95 3.51 4.70
C LEU A 21 18.12 3.13 6.16
N ASN A 22 18.47 4.13 7.00
CA ASN A 22 18.54 3.98 8.44
C ASN A 22 17.13 4.18 9.05
N VAL A 23 16.26 3.19 8.89
CA VAL A 23 14.88 3.19 9.40
C VAL A 23 14.61 1.92 10.20
N LYS A 24 13.64 1.98 11.11
CA LYS A 24 13.16 0.82 11.85
C LYS A 24 12.30 -0.01 10.91
N LYS A 25 12.72 -1.24 10.62
CA LYS A 25 12.05 -2.11 9.64
C LYS A 25 12.17 -3.57 9.98
N LEU A 26 11.23 -4.36 9.47
CA LEU A 26 11.33 -5.82 9.35
C LEU A 26 11.06 -6.24 7.90
N ALA A 27 11.84 -7.19 7.43
CA ALA A 27 11.63 -7.80 6.12
C ALA A 27 10.37 -8.68 6.17
N CYS A 28 9.55 -8.59 5.13
CA CYS A 28 8.34 -9.39 4.96
C CYS A 28 8.41 -10.08 3.60
N ARG A 29 8.77 -11.36 3.56
CA ARG A 29 9.00 -12.13 2.33
C ARG A 29 7.94 -13.18 2.08
N SER A 30 7.11 -13.46 3.08
CA SER A 30 6.00 -14.40 3.04
C SER A 30 4.79 -13.84 3.78
N TRP A 31 3.64 -14.48 3.62
CA TRP A 31 2.46 -14.14 4.41
C TRP A 31 2.63 -14.53 5.89
N ASP A 32 3.45 -15.53 6.16
CA ASP A 32 3.82 -15.92 7.53
C ASP A 32 4.65 -14.84 8.21
N ASP A 33 5.66 -14.27 7.51
CA ASP A 33 6.43 -13.13 8.04
C ASP A 33 5.49 -11.96 8.39
N PHE A 34 4.49 -11.71 7.53
CA PHE A 34 3.52 -10.64 7.82
C PHE A 34 2.70 -10.93 9.08
N ARG A 35 2.27 -12.17 9.30
CA ARG A 35 1.55 -12.55 10.52
C ARG A 35 2.42 -12.37 11.76
N ASP A 36 3.67 -12.85 11.71
CA ASP A 36 4.62 -12.73 12.82
C ASP A 36 4.91 -11.25 13.16
N ILE A 37 5.09 -10.41 12.13
CA ILE A 37 5.26 -8.95 12.31
C ILE A 37 4.02 -8.35 12.97
N TYR A 38 2.82 -8.69 12.51
CA TYR A 38 1.57 -8.20 13.09
C TYR A 38 1.45 -8.63 14.56
N GLU A 39 1.70 -9.90 14.88
CA GLU A 39 1.63 -10.42 16.26
C GLU A 39 2.63 -9.72 17.18
N LEU A 40 3.84 -9.46 16.72
CA LEU A 40 4.83 -8.67 17.45
C LEU A 40 4.34 -7.24 17.74
N LEU A 41 3.78 -6.57 16.74
CA LEU A 41 3.26 -5.22 16.88
C LEU A 41 2.04 -5.18 17.81
N TYR A 42 1.14 -6.14 17.67
CA TYR A 42 -0.06 -6.25 18.49
C TYR A 42 0.27 -6.52 19.97
N ALA A 43 1.23 -7.40 20.26
CA ALA A 43 1.70 -7.64 21.62
C ALA A 43 2.21 -6.35 22.28
N LYS A 44 3.02 -5.55 21.55
CA LYS A 44 3.49 -4.24 22.05
C LYS A 44 2.35 -3.24 22.28
N ALA A 45 1.31 -3.28 21.46
CA ALA A 45 0.15 -2.41 21.63
C ALA A 45 -0.64 -2.77 22.92
N ILE A 46 -0.84 -4.06 23.19
CA ILE A 46 -1.51 -4.54 24.42
C ILE A 46 -0.73 -4.17 25.67
N GLU A 47 0.60 -4.26 25.62
CA GLU A 47 1.47 -3.88 26.73
C GLU A 47 1.49 -2.35 27.01
N GLY A 48 0.83 -1.56 26.18
CA GLY A 48 0.87 -0.09 26.26
C GLY A 48 2.23 0.51 25.94
N GLN A 49 3.11 -0.26 25.31
CA GLN A 49 4.50 0.11 24.99
C GLN A 49 4.70 0.30 23.48
N PHE A 50 3.66 0.72 22.76
CA PHE A 50 3.74 0.88 21.32
C PHE A 50 4.66 2.05 20.95
N PRO A 51 5.86 1.80 20.39
CA PRO A 51 6.89 2.83 20.24
C PRO A 51 6.77 3.61 18.92
N TYR A 52 5.78 3.29 18.08
CA TYR A 52 5.64 3.86 16.74
C TYR A 52 4.35 4.68 16.62
N LYS A 53 4.38 5.73 15.79
CA LYS A 53 3.19 6.52 15.43
C LYS A 53 2.70 6.22 14.03
N THR A 54 3.56 5.64 13.19
CA THR A 54 3.27 5.33 11.79
C THR A 54 3.77 3.93 11.45
N ILE A 55 2.95 3.12 10.81
CA ILE A 55 3.36 1.89 10.11
C ILE A 55 3.32 2.16 8.62
N VAL A 56 4.41 1.86 7.94
CA VAL A 56 4.55 2.01 6.49
C VAL A 56 4.71 0.64 5.86
N LEU A 57 3.76 0.23 5.03
CA LEU A 57 3.83 -0.98 4.22
C LEU A 57 4.44 -0.63 2.85
N ASP A 58 5.65 -1.08 2.61
CA ASP A 58 6.44 -0.74 1.41
C ASP A 58 6.90 -2.02 0.67
N THR A 59 6.19 -2.48 -0.38
CA THR A 59 5.03 -1.89 -1.05
C THR A 59 3.77 -2.75 -0.89
N ALA A 60 2.60 -2.15 -1.05
CA ALA A 60 1.31 -2.84 -0.94
C ALA A 60 1.06 -3.81 -2.11
N ASP A 61 1.57 -3.53 -3.30
CA ASP A 61 1.44 -4.41 -4.46
C ASP A 61 2.30 -5.69 -4.29
N ARG A 62 3.51 -5.59 -3.74
CA ARG A 62 4.28 -6.79 -3.40
C ARG A 62 3.63 -7.57 -2.24
N TRP A 63 3.12 -6.87 -1.23
CA TRP A 63 2.38 -7.50 -0.13
C TRP A 63 1.13 -8.25 -0.63
N LEU A 64 0.41 -7.70 -1.62
CA LEU A 64 -0.69 -8.40 -2.28
C LEU A 64 -0.21 -9.69 -2.94
N SER A 65 0.95 -9.66 -3.62
CA SER A 65 1.53 -10.88 -4.22
C SER A 65 1.83 -11.95 -3.17
N LEU A 66 2.28 -11.58 -1.96
CA LEU A 66 2.47 -12.54 -0.87
C LEU A 66 1.15 -13.18 -0.42
N ALA A 67 0.05 -12.42 -0.40
CA ALA A 67 -1.28 -12.96 -0.13
C ALA A 67 -1.73 -13.94 -1.23
N GLU A 68 -1.45 -13.65 -2.49
CA GLU A 68 -1.74 -14.56 -3.62
C GLU A 68 -0.94 -15.86 -3.51
N GLU A 69 0.35 -15.77 -3.23
CA GLU A 69 1.24 -16.92 -3.02
C GLU A 69 0.71 -17.84 -1.91
N GLU A 70 0.26 -17.25 -0.80
CA GLU A 70 -0.33 -17.98 0.32
C GLU A 70 -1.66 -18.66 -0.04
N VAL A 71 -2.55 -17.95 -0.76
CA VAL A 71 -3.83 -18.52 -1.22
C VAL A 71 -3.60 -19.68 -2.18
N ILE A 72 -2.60 -19.59 -3.07
CA ILE A 72 -2.20 -20.66 -3.98
C ILE A 72 -1.67 -21.87 -3.17
N ALA A 73 -0.81 -21.64 -2.20
CA ALA A 73 -0.24 -22.70 -1.36
C ALA A 73 -1.36 -23.48 -0.62
N ARG A 74 -2.26 -22.76 0.05
CA ARG A 74 -3.42 -23.36 0.73
C ARG A 74 -4.35 -24.12 -0.23
N ALA A 75 -4.56 -23.60 -1.43
CA ALA A 75 -5.37 -24.28 -2.43
C ALA A 75 -4.71 -25.61 -2.86
N ARG A 76 -3.39 -25.61 -3.10
CA ARG A 76 -2.67 -26.84 -3.45
C ARG A 76 -2.72 -27.92 -2.37
N GLU A 77 -2.73 -27.53 -1.09
CA GLU A 77 -2.89 -28.46 0.02
C GLU A 77 -4.31 -29.04 0.11
N LYS A 78 -5.31 -28.22 -0.23
CA LYS A 78 -6.73 -28.57 -0.10
C LYS A 78 -7.22 -29.52 -1.19
N TYR A 79 -6.74 -29.36 -2.44
CA TYR A 79 -7.22 -30.11 -3.60
C TYR A 79 -6.43 -31.38 -3.84
N SER A 80 -6.99 -32.32 -4.63
CA SER A 80 -6.30 -33.54 -5.02
C SER A 80 -5.02 -33.20 -5.81
N ALA A 81 -4.02 -34.10 -5.79
CA ALA A 81 -2.74 -33.91 -6.48
C ALA A 81 -2.90 -33.53 -7.97
N ALA A 82 -3.88 -34.14 -8.66
CA ALA A 82 -4.17 -33.86 -10.07
C ALA A 82 -4.70 -32.44 -10.32
N VAL A 83 -5.45 -31.87 -9.37
CA VAL A 83 -5.95 -30.49 -9.42
C VAL A 83 -4.86 -29.53 -8.96
N ALA A 84 -4.20 -29.82 -7.84
CA ALA A 84 -3.12 -29.03 -7.26
C ALA A 84 -1.98 -28.76 -8.26
N ALA A 85 -1.63 -29.76 -9.08
CA ALA A 85 -0.61 -29.65 -10.12
C ALA A 85 -0.94 -28.62 -11.25
N LYS A 86 -2.19 -28.16 -11.34
CA LYS A 86 -2.65 -27.20 -12.33
C LYS A 86 -2.87 -25.78 -11.75
N ILE A 87 -2.71 -25.59 -10.46
CA ILE A 87 -2.89 -24.29 -9.80
C ILE A 87 -1.55 -23.56 -9.80
N PHE A 88 -1.37 -22.60 -10.69
CA PHE A 88 -0.18 -21.74 -10.78
C PHE A 88 -0.48 -20.31 -10.37
N THR A 89 -1.72 -19.87 -10.55
CA THR A 89 -2.21 -18.54 -10.21
C THR A 89 -3.50 -18.64 -9.40
N ILE A 90 -3.90 -17.54 -8.77
CA ILE A 90 -5.20 -17.48 -8.06
C ILE A 90 -6.39 -17.70 -9.01
N GLY A 91 -6.23 -17.41 -10.31
CA GLY A 91 -7.24 -17.66 -11.34
C GLY A 91 -7.45 -19.15 -11.65
N ASP A 92 -6.46 -20.00 -11.38
CA ASP A 92 -6.54 -21.46 -11.62
C ASP A 92 -7.27 -22.20 -10.49
N ILE A 93 -7.55 -21.53 -9.37
CA ILE A 93 -8.25 -22.11 -8.23
C ILE A 93 -9.71 -22.34 -8.64
N PRO A 94 -10.24 -23.58 -8.47
CA PRO A 94 -11.59 -23.93 -8.90
C PRO A 94 -12.66 -22.96 -8.41
N GLU A 95 -13.71 -22.76 -9.21
CA GLU A 95 -14.88 -21.92 -8.90
C GLU A 95 -14.57 -20.43 -8.74
N GLY A 96 -13.40 -19.96 -9.20
CA GLY A 96 -12.99 -18.56 -9.05
C GLY A 96 -12.72 -18.13 -7.60
N ASN A 97 -12.61 -19.09 -6.69
CA ASN A 97 -12.46 -18.83 -5.25
C ASN A 97 -11.15 -18.10 -4.89
N GLY A 98 -10.11 -18.19 -5.72
CA GLY A 98 -8.82 -17.54 -5.45
C GLY A 98 -8.94 -16.02 -5.31
N TRP A 99 -9.66 -15.37 -6.21
CA TRP A 99 -9.86 -13.92 -6.17
C TRP A 99 -10.59 -13.45 -4.90
N ALA A 100 -11.66 -14.15 -4.53
CA ALA A 100 -12.44 -13.84 -3.33
C ALA A 100 -11.64 -14.09 -2.05
N GLN A 101 -10.88 -15.19 -2.00
CA GLN A 101 -10.04 -15.53 -0.85
C GLN A 101 -8.91 -14.52 -0.65
N THR A 102 -8.21 -14.13 -1.73
CA THR A 102 -7.14 -13.12 -1.66
C THR A 102 -7.70 -11.77 -1.21
N THR A 103 -8.83 -11.33 -1.79
CA THR A 103 -9.48 -10.08 -1.38
C THR A 103 -9.84 -10.11 0.10
N LYS A 104 -10.46 -11.18 0.58
CA LYS A 104 -10.83 -11.34 1.99
C LYS A 104 -9.60 -11.32 2.89
N MET A 105 -8.54 -12.04 2.52
CA MET A 105 -7.29 -12.12 3.28
C MET A 105 -6.65 -10.75 3.45
N VAL A 106 -6.53 -9.99 2.36
CA VAL A 106 -5.97 -8.62 2.35
C VAL A 106 -6.80 -7.68 3.21
N MET A 107 -8.12 -7.65 3.03
CA MET A 107 -8.98 -6.75 3.79
C MET A 107 -8.97 -7.07 5.29
N MET A 108 -9.02 -8.34 5.67
CA MET A 108 -8.90 -8.75 7.07
C MET A 108 -7.56 -8.37 7.69
N ALA A 109 -6.48 -8.39 6.92
CA ALA A 109 -5.17 -7.98 7.38
C ALA A 109 -5.08 -6.44 7.56
N LEU A 110 -5.69 -5.65 6.67
CA LEU A 110 -5.82 -4.21 6.83
C LEU A 110 -6.65 -3.85 8.06
N ASP A 111 -7.80 -4.51 8.26
CA ASP A 111 -8.65 -4.29 9.44
C ASP A 111 -7.90 -4.61 10.74
N LYS A 112 -7.03 -5.63 10.74
CA LYS A 112 -6.19 -5.93 11.88
C LYS A 112 -5.14 -4.84 12.13
N LEU A 113 -4.47 -4.36 11.09
CA LEU A 113 -3.49 -3.26 11.21
C LEU A 113 -4.15 -1.97 11.71
N ASP A 114 -5.39 -1.69 11.30
CA ASP A 114 -6.16 -0.51 11.75
C ASP A 114 -6.54 -0.55 13.23
N GLN A 115 -6.49 -1.73 13.87
CA GLN A 115 -6.68 -1.86 15.32
C GLN A 115 -5.48 -1.39 16.14
N LEU A 116 -4.32 -1.21 15.51
CA LEU A 116 -3.14 -0.69 16.18
C LEU A 116 -3.27 0.83 16.38
N PRO A 117 -2.74 1.40 17.48
CA PRO A 117 -2.87 2.83 17.79
C PRO A 117 -1.89 3.68 16.97
N VAL A 118 -1.97 3.59 15.64
CA VAL A 118 -1.02 4.22 14.70
C VAL A 118 -1.70 4.72 13.43
N ALA A 119 -1.03 5.61 12.71
CA ALA A 119 -1.36 5.88 11.32
C ALA A 119 -0.81 4.77 10.42
N LEU A 120 -1.62 4.28 9.48
CA LEU A 120 -1.20 3.30 8.50
C LEU A 120 -0.98 3.95 7.13
N VAL A 121 0.19 3.72 6.55
CA VAL A 121 0.59 4.20 5.23
C VAL A 121 0.84 3.02 4.31
N LEU A 122 0.15 2.98 3.19
CA LEU A 122 0.35 1.99 2.14
C LEU A 122 1.06 2.67 0.97
N ILE A 123 2.29 2.27 0.68
CA ILE A 123 3.01 2.69 -0.52
C ILE A 123 2.70 1.67 -1.62
N ALA A 124 2.30 2.13 -2.79
CA ALA A 124 2.04 1.28 -3.94
C ALA A 124 2.59 1.91 -5.21
N HIS A 125 3.00 1.08 -6.15
CA HIS A 125 3.34 1.54 -7.50
C HIS A 125 2.09 2.02 -8.24
N VAL A 126 2.31 2.83 -9.26
CA VAL A 126 1.28 3.34 -10.15
C VAL A 126 1.24 2.49 -11.41
N LYS A 127 0.03 2.20 -11.89
CA LYS A 127 -0.19 1.64 -13.22
C LYS A 127 -1.14 2.53 -14.03
N GLN A 128 -0.99 2.49 -15.34
CA GLN A 128 -1.93 3.12 -16.26
C GLN A 128 -2.99 2.11 -16.68
N VAL A 129 -4.24 2.53 -16.68
CA VAL A 129 -5.37 1.76 -17.17
C VAL A 129 -6.15 2.58 -18.18
N LYS A 130 -6.58 1.93 -19.26
CA LYS A 130 -7.46 2.57 -20.23
C LYS A 130 -8.90 2.53 -19.75
N VAL A 131 -9.52 3.68 -19.66
CA VAL A 131 -10.92 3.84 -19.31
C VAL A 131 -11.69 4.16 -20.58
N LYS A 132 -12.71 3.35 -20.88
CA LYS A 132 -13.61 3.55 -22.01
C LYS A 132 -14.95 4.07 -21.49
N GLU A 133 -15.27 5.31 -21.86
CA GLU A 133 -16.59 5.88 -21.69
C GLU A 133 -17.32 5.88 -23.06
N PRO A 134 -18.65 6.00 -23.10
CA PRO A 134 -19.39 5.96 -24.36
C PRO A 134 -18.93 6.97 -25.42
N THR A 135 -18.36 8.09 -24.99
CA THR A 135 -17.98 9.22 -25.87
C THR A 135 -16.47 9.43 -25.98
N GLN A 136 -15.66 8.74 -25.15
CA GLN A 136 -14.21 8.96 -25.11
C GLN A 136 -13.46 7.78 -24.52
N GLU A 137 -12.17 7.69 -24.86
CA GLU A 137 -11.20 6.80 -24.21
C GLU A 137 -10.07 7.67 -23.65
N TYR A 138 -9.60 7.34 -22.42
CA TYR A 138 -8.49 8.05 -21.80
C TYR A 138 -7.68 7.12 -20.89
N ASP A 139 -6.41 7.47 -20.66
CA ASP A 139 -5.55 6.78 -19.72
C ASP A 139 -5.74 7.35 -18.30
N LYS A 140 -5.88 6.46 -17.32
CA LYS A 140 -5.99 6.80 -15.91
C LYS A 140 -4.87 6.15 -15.11
N GLU A 141 -4.20 6.93 -14.29
CA GLU A 141 -3.24 6.45 -13.31
C GLU A 141 -3.97 6.01 -12.03
N THR A 142 -3.69 4.79 -11.60
CA THR A 142 -4.27 4.18 -10.39
C THR A 142 -3.21 3.32 -9.69
N VAL A 143 -3.52 2.86 -8.47
CA VAL A 143 -2.63 1.95 -7.73
C VAL A 143 -2.43 0.63 -8.47
N SER A 144 -1.23 0.07 -8.39
CA SER A 144 -0.87 -1.21 -9.03
C SER A 144 -1.43 -2.42 -8.27
N LEU A 145 -2.66 -2.33 -7.79
CA LEU A 145 -3.42 -3.45 -7.24
C LEU A 145 -4.44 -3.90 -8.29
N TRP A 146 -4.75 -5.21 -8.37
CA TRP A 146 -5.75 -5.65 -9.34
C TRP A 146 -7.19 -5.36 -8.89
N GLY A 147 -8.08 -5.21 -9.84
CA GLY A 147 -9.50 -4.89 -9.81
C GLY A 147 -10.19 -4.84 -8.44
N GLY A 148 -10.64 -5.99 -7.94
CA GLY A 148 -11.41 -6.05 -6.72
C GLY A 148 -10.63 -5.60 -5.46
N VAL A 149 -9.37 -6.00 -5.31
CA VAL A 149 -8.54 -5.56 -4.17
C VAL A 149 -8.25 -4.07 -4.27
N GLY A 150 -7.85 -3.57 -5.45
CA GLY A 150 -7.56 -2.16 -5.66
C GLY A 150 -8.74 -1.26 -5.27
N SER A 151 -9.95 -1.59 -5.75
CA SER A 151 -11.16 -0.84 -5.43
C SER A 151 -11.49 -0.88 -3.93
N ASN A 152 -11.35 -2.04 -3.27
CA ASN A 152 -11.62 -2.18 -1.85
C ASN A 152 -10.61 -1.40 -1.00
N VAL A 153 -9.30 -1.50 -1.32
CA VAL A 153 -8.25 -0.74 -0.62
C VAL A 153 -8.45 0.77 -0.79
N LEU A 154 -8.71 1.23 -2.03
CA LEU A 154 -9.01 2.64 -2.29
C LEU A 154 -10.28 3.12 -1.58
N GLY A 155 -11.29 2.24 -1.44
CA GLY A 155 -12.47 2.52 -0.63
C GLY A 155 -12.15 2.65 0.86
N TRP A 156 -11.30 1.77 1.37
CA TRP A 156 -10.95 1.64 2.78
C TRP A 156 -10.06 2.78 3.29
N VAL A 157 -9.01 3.19 2.55
CA VAL A 157 -8.12 4.28 2.96
C VAL A 157 -8.86 5.63 3.00
N LYS A 158 -8.50 6.50 3.96
CA LYS A 158 -9.07 7.84 4.08
C LYS A 158 -8.52 8.83 3.05
N HIS A 159 -7.23 8.69 2.75
CA HIS A 159 -6.52 9.56 1.82
C HIS A 159 -5.79 8.73 0.77
N THR A 160 -5.81 9.19 -0.46
CA THR A 160 -5.02 8.61 -1.56
C THR A 160 -4.23 9.75 -2.18
N CYS A 161 -2.91 9.68 -2.02
CA CYS A 161 -1.99 10.71 -2.49
C CYS A 161 -1.17 10.16 -3.66
N HIS A 162 -1.11 10.90 -4.75
CA HIS A 162 -0.22 10.58 -5.86
C HIS A 162 1.05 11.42 -5.78
N LEU A 163 2.20 10.74 -5.64
CA LEU A 163 3.51 11.38 -5.62
C LEU A 163 4.02 11.50 -7.05
N GLN A 164 4.27 12.72 -7.50
CA GLN A 164 4.78 13.00 -8.84
C GLN A 164 6.11 13.75 -8.78
N ALA A 165 7.01 13.42 -9.69
CA ALA A 165 8.22 14.19 -9.94
C ALA A 165 8.23 14.63 -11.41
N MET A 166 8.37 15.93 -11.66
CA MET A 166 8.32 16.52 -12.99
C MET A 166 9.46 17.52 -13.17
N TYR A 167 10.08 17.52 -14.34
CA TYR A 167 11.01 18.56 -14.71
C TYR A 167 10.27 19.78 -15.24
N THR A 168 10.63 20.98 -14.73
CA THR A 168 10.19 22.26 -15.27
C THR A 168 11.46 23.02 -15.67
N GLY A 169 11.81 22.99 -16.96
CA GLY A 169 13.16 23.28 -17.41
C GLY A 169 14.15 22.25 -16.80
N ASP A 170 15.25 22.74 -16.20
CA ASP A 170 16.26 21.91 -15.55
C ASP A 170 15.97 21.61 -14.07
N VAL A 171 14.82 22.07 -13.54
CA VAL A 171 14.47 21.93 -12.13
C VAL A 171 13.52 20.76 -11.93
N LEU A 172 13.94 19.77 -11.14
CA LEU A 172 13.08 18.67 -10.70
C LEU A 172 12.15 19.17 -9.60
N ARG A 173 10.86 19.18 -9.87
CA ARG A 173 9.81 19.51 -8.91
C ARG A 173 9.08 18.25 -8.46
N ARG A 174 8.72 18.17 -7.18
CA ARG A 174 7.96 17.08 -6.59
C ARG A 174 6.64 17.58 -6.06
N TYR A 175 5.61 16.79 -6.27
CA TYR A 175 4.23 17.14 -5.88
C TYR A 175 3.57 15.97 -5.18
N VAL A 176 2.74 16.29 -4.19
CA VAL A 176 1.69 15.39 -3.67
C VAL A 176 0.36 15.91 -4.22
N ARG A 177 -0.38 15.05 -4.90
CA ARG A 177 -1.72 15.39 -5.44
C ARG A 177 -2.77 14.53 -4.77
N THR A 178 -3.85 15.17 -4.33
CA THR A 178 -4.99 14.53 -3.66
C THR A 178 -6.31 14.82 -4.38
N LEU A 179 -6.34 15.80 -5.30
CA LEU A 179 -7.51 16.07 -6.10
C LEU A 179 -7.67 15.02 -7.20
N PRO A 180 -8.79 14.29 -7.25
CA PRO A 180 -9.07 13.37 -8.34
C PRO A 180 -9.27 14.12 -9.66
N SER A 181 -8.89 13.46 -10.75
CA SER A 181 -9.16 13.95 -12.11
C SER A 181 -9.49 12.78 -13.02
N LYS A 182 -9.86 13.00 -14.28
CA LYS A 182 -10.09 11.91 -15.23
C LYS A 182 -8.89 10.99 -15.36
N GLY A 183 -7.68 11.55 -15.35
CA GLY A 183 -6.44 10.79 -15.48
C GLY A 183 -5.78 10.37 -14.17
N LEU A 184 -6.34 10.69 -12.99
CA LEU A 184 -5.70 10.45 -11.71
C LEU A 184 -6.71 10.02 -10.65
N GLU A 185 -6.46 8.86 -10.02
CA GLU A 185 -7.23 8.37 -8.89
C GLU A 185 -6.61 8.83 -7.58
N SER A 186 -7.27 9.77 -6.93
CA SER A 186 -6.84 10.30 -5.64
C SER A 186 -8.04 10.72 -4.81
N LYS A 187 -7.88 10.86 -3.50
CA LYS A 187 -8.91 11.38 -2.59
C LYS A 187 -8.33 12.00 -1.34
N SER A 188 -9.04 12.95 -0.73
CA SER A 188 -8.77 13.46 0.59
C SER A 188 -10.07 13.64 1.35
N HIS A 189 -10.23 12.95 2.48
CA HIS A 189 -11.37 13.13 3.36
C HIS A 189 -11.19 14.39 4.22
N GLY A 190 -12.26 15.19 4.32
CA GLY A 190 -12.29 16.38 5.18
C GLY A 190 -11.44 17.56 4.69
N GLY A 191 -10.84 17.49 3.50
CA GLY A 191 -10.05 18.61 2.95
C GLY A 191 -8.76 18.91 3.73
N ILE A 192 -8.30 17.98 4.56
CA ILE A 192 -7.11 18.14 5.41
C ILE A 192 -5.85 18.34 4.56
N ILE A 193 -5.72 17.55 3.48
CA ILE A 193 -4.58 17.66 2.57
C ILE A 193 -4.98 18.56 1.41
N PRO A 194 -4.20 19.60 1.07
CA PRO A 194 -4.46 20.45 -0.10
C PRO A 194 -4.50 19.62 -1.39
N ASP A 195 -5.26 20.06 -2.38
CA ASP A 195 -5.40 19.39 -3.68
C ASP A 195 -4.07 19.11 -4.36
N LYS A 196 -3.11 20.01 -4.17
CA LYS A 196 -1.74 19.88 -4.62
C LYS A 196 -0.81 20.53 -3.60
N LEU A 197 0.18 19.74 -3.14
CA LEU A 197 1.28 20.23 -2.32
C LEU A 197 2.58 20.10 -3.12
N GLU A 198 3.28 21.21 -3.34
CA GLU A 198 4.61 21.21 -3.96
C GLU A 198 5.69 21.17 -2.90
N TRP A 199 6.64 20.26 -3.02
CA TRP A 199 7.85 20.24 -2.21
C TRP A 199 8.84 21.26 -2.77
N LYS A 200 9.07 22.29 -1.99
CA LYS A 200 9.87 23.47 -2.39
C LYS A 200 11.33 23.35 -2.01
N SER A 201 11.65 22.49 -1.06
CA SER A 201 13.00 22.30 -0.53
C SER A 201 13.64 21.02 -1.04
N ALA A 202 14.96 21.02 -1.16
CA ALA A 202 15.76 19.81 -1.29
C ALA A 202 15.87 19.03 0.04
N ASP A 203 15.54 19.67 1.16
CA ASP A 203 15.47 19.05 2.49
C ASP A 203 14.15 18.28 2.64
N LEU A 204 14.20 16.99 2.36
CA LEU A 204 13.06 16.09 2.47
C LEU A 204 12.53 15.96 3.91
N LYS A 205 13.37 16.23 4.93
CA LYS A 205 12.92 16.18 6.32
C LYS A 205 12.04 17.40 6.65
N ALA A 206 12.41 18.58 6.21
CA ALA A 206 11.59 19.79 6.38
C ALA A 206 10.25 19.64 5.65
N GLU A 207 10.25 19.13 4.43
CA GLU A 207 9.04 18.87 3.65
C GLU A 207 8.15 17.80 4.31
N TRP A 208 8.76 16.77 4.89
CA TRP A 208 8.01 15.76 5.64
C TRP A 208 7.36 16.36 6.88
N MET A 209 8.05 17.18 7.65
CA MET A 209 7.49 17.85 8.83
C MET A 209 6.31 18.75 8.45
N ALA A 210 6.42 19.50 7.37
CA ALA A 210 5.32 20.32 6.85
C ALA A 210 4.11 19.48 6.41
N PHE A 211 4.34 18.34 5.76
CA PHE A 211 3.27 17.41 5.39
C PHE A 211 2.62 16.79 6.64
N ARG A 212 3.43 16.36 7.62
CA ARG A 212 2.94 15.76 8.87
C ARG A 212 2.03 16.69 9.64
N SER A 213 2.37 17.98 9.73
CA SER A 213 1.58 19.00 10.46
C SER A 213 0.16 19.21 9.90
N LEU A 214 -0.17 18.64 8.73
CA LEU A 214 -1.54 18.65 8.21
C LEU A 214 -2.46 17.66 8.95
N PHE A 215 -1.89 16.75 9.72
CA PHE A 215 -2.62 15.67 10.42
C PHE A 215 -2.61 15.82 11.96
N ASP A 216 -1.85 16.78 12.49
CA ASP A 216 -1.83 17.17 13.89
C ASP A 216 -2.95 18.17 14.19
#